data_043d86da34e0dceeccb5eade446fb021
#
_entry.id   043d86da34e0dceeccb5eade446fb021
#
_cell.length_a   1.000
_cell.length_b   1.000
_cell.length_c   1.000
_cell.angle_alpha   90.00
_cell.angle_beta   90.00
_cell.angle_gamma   90.00
#
_symmetry.space_group_name_H-M   'P 1'
#
loop_
_entity.id
_entity.type
_entity.pdbx_description
1 polymer ?
#
loop_
_entity_poly.entity_id
_entity_poly.type
_entity_poly.pdbx_seq_one_letter_code
_entity_poly.pdbx_strand_id
1 'polypeptide(L)'
;VIRVFGGKPNKGVSEKQAVQNIIANMKLACDYAGEKGVMLGMENHDFLIDIDRMLPIVEAIDSPWFGVNFDSGNIARTSNPYKELARIAPYSINAQIKVEIPVDGSKEHADLARIINLLKNANYRGYIVLEYEGGEDPYKAIPSYLKKLRNLI
;
A
#
# COMPACT_ATOMS: atom_id res chain seq x y z
N VAL A 1 1.45 5.13 12.96
CA VAL A 1 0.65 5.14 11.73
C VAL A 1 -0.65 4.39 11.96
N ILE A 2 -1.77 4.95 11.52
CA ILE A 2 -3.07 4.26 11.43
C ILE A 2 -3.33 3.95 9.96
N ARG A 3 -3.58 2.67 9.65
CA ARG A 3 -3.98 2.22 8.33
C ARG A 3 -5.43 2.63 8.06
N VAL A 4 -5.66 3.23 6.88
CA VAL A 4 -6.98 3.64 6.40
C VAL A 4 -7.25 3.09 5.01
N PHE A 5 -8.52 2.94 4.66
CA PHE A 5 -8.96 2.43 3.36
C PHE A 5 -9.79 3.49 2.62
N GLY A 6 -9.73 3.49 1.30
CA GLY A 6 -10.63 4.26 0.45
C GLY A 6 -12.05 3.68 0.41
N GLY A 7 -12.22 2.43 0.87
CA GLY A 7 -13.48 1.70 0.81
C GLY A 7 -13.92 1.37 -0.62
N LYS A 8 -15.20 1.03 -0.77
CA LYS A 8 -15.85 0.81 -2.06
C LYS A 8 -16.94 1.85 -2.27
N PRO A 9 -17.11 2.40 -3.47
CA PRO A 9 -18.20 3.32 -3.75
C PRO A 9 -19.58 2.68 -3.43
N ASN A 10 -20.45 3.43 -2.78
CA ASN A 10 -21.82 2.99 -2.57
C ASN A 10 -22.58 2.91 -3.91
N LYS A 11 -23.62 2.08 -3.97
CA LYS A 11 -24.48 1.96 -5.15
C LYS A 11 -25.00 3.33 -5.58
N GLY A 12 -24.82 3.67 -6.85
CA GLY A 12 -25.26 4.95 -7.41
C GLY A 12 -24.28 6.11 -7.26
N VAL A 13 -23.17 5.92 -6.55
CA VAL A 13 -22.09 6.92 -6.47
C VAL A 13 -21.13 6.72 -7.64
N SER A 14 -20.90 7.79 -8.42
CA SER A 14 -19.93 7.73 -9.52
C SER A 14 -18.49 7.63 -8.97
N GLU A 15 -17.57 7.06 -9.76
CA GLU A 15 -16.16 6.98 -9.42
C GLU A 15 -15.57 8.37 -9.09
N LYS A 16 -15.88 9.37 -9.93
CA LYS A 16 -15.45 10.75 -9.68
C LYS A 16 -15.93 11.28 -8.33
N GLN A 17 -17.20 11.03 -7.97
CA GLN A 17 -17.74 11.45 -6.68
C GLN A 17 -17.11 10.68 -5.53
N ALA A 18 -16.83 9.39 -5.69
CA ALA A 18 -16.14 8.59 -4.67
C ALA A 18 -14.73 9.12 -4.40
N VAL A 19 -13.96 9.43 -5.45
CA VAL A 19 -12.63 10.04 -5.34
C VAL A 19 -12.70 11.38 -4.60
N GLN A 20 -13.64 12.26 -4.96
CA GLN A 20 -13.82 13.55 -4.28
C GLN A 20 -14.18 13.38 -2.80
N ASN A 21 -15.03 12.42 -2.47
CA ASN A 21 -15.40 12.11 -1.09
C ASN A 21 -14.21 11.59 -0.28
N ILE A 22 -13.37 10.72 -0.85
CA ILE A 22 -12.15 10.22 -0.21
C ILE A 22 -11.22 11.39 0.11
N ILE A 23 -10.95 12.26 -0.87
CA ILE A 23 -10.05 13.41 -0.68
C ILE A 23 -10.57 14.34 0.42
N ALA A 24 -11.85 14.71 0.36
CA ALA A 24 -12.45 15.63 1.33
C ALA A 24 -12.42 15.07 2.76
N ASN A 25 -12.86 13.83 2.93
CA ASN A 25 -12.87 13.19 4.26
C ASN A 25 -11.46 12.95 4.80
N MET A 26 -10.51 12.60 3.92
CA MET A 26 -9.13 12.33 4.34
C MET A 26 -8.40 13.60 4.77
N LYS A 27 -8.65 14.75 4.12
CA LYS A 27 -8.13 16.05 4.57
C LYS A 27 -8.58 16.36 5.99
N LEU A 28 -9.88 16.25 6.26
CA LEU A 28 -10.43 16.47 7.61
C LEU A 28 -9.83 15.49 8.64
N ALA A 29 -9.67 14.22 8.25
CA ALA A 29 -9.06 13.22 9.12
C ALA A 29 -7.58 13.51 9.40
N CYS A 30 -6.84 14.01 8.41
CA CYS A 30 -5.44 14.40 8.55
C CYS A 30 -5.26 15.59 9.50
N ASP A 31 -6.14 16.60 9.42
CA ASP A 31 -6.13 17.74 10.34
C ASP A 31 -6.27 17.26 11.79
N TYR A 32 -7.27 16.44 12.07
CA TYR A 32 -7.47 15.87 13.40
C TYR A 32 -6.33 14.95 13.85
N ALA A 33 -5.85 14.07 12.97
CA ALA A 33 -4.75 13.16 13.27
C ALA A 33 -3.45 13.91 13.56
N GLY A 34 -3.20 15.00 12.84
CA GLY A 34 -2.06 15.89 13.04
C GLY A 34 -2.04 16.54 14.41
N GLU A 35 -3.19 16.99 14.93
CA GLU A 35 -3.31 17.50 16.31
C GLU A 35 -2.93 16.45 17.37
N LYS A 36 -3.01 15.17 17.03
CA LYS A 36 -2.67 14.03 17.90
C LYS A 36 -1.30 13.44 17.62
N GLY A 37 -0.54 14.01 16.68
CA GLY A 37 0.76 13.48 16.28
C GLY A 37 0.67 12.09 15.59
N VAL A 38 -0.43 11.80 14.89
CA VAL A 38 -0.70 10.50 14.26
C VAL A 38 -0.72 10.64 12.75
N MET A 39 0.01 9.78 12.05
CA MET A 39 -0.01 9.69 10.59
C MET A 39 -1.09 8.70 10.11
N LEU A 40 -1.75 9.02 9.01
CA LEU A 40 -2.72 8.16 8.33
C LEU A 40 -2.09 7.54 7.07
N GLY A 41 -2.04 6.21 7.01
CA GLY A 41 -1.51 5.45 5.87
C GLY A 41 -2.65 4.86 5.05
N MET A 42 -2.90 5.41 3.85
CA MET A 42 -3.91 4.87 2.93
C MET A 42 -3.36 3.67 2.18
N GLU A 43 -4.04 2.54 2.28
CA GLU A 43 -3.63 1.31 1.62
C GLU A 43 -4.16 1.24 0.18
N ASN A 44 -3.32 0.76 -0.71
CA ASN A 44 -3.72 0.30 -2.03
C ASN A 44 -4.54 -0.99 -1.89
N HIS A 45 -5.84 -0.83 -1.64
CA HIS A 45 -6.78 -1.91 -1.35
C HIS A 45 -8.14 -1.67 -2.02
N ASP A 46 -8.89 -2.71 -2.34
CA ASP A 46 -10.24 -2.65 -2.93
C ASP A 46 -10.34 -1.69 -4.12
N PHE A 47 -11.00 -0.56 -3.95
CA PHE A 47 -11.17 0.47 -4.98
C PHE A 47 -9.84 1.11 -5.40
N LEU A 48 -8.85 1.13 -4.51
CA LEU A 48 -7.55 1.78 -4.70
C LEU A 48 -6.41 0.84 -5.11
N ILE A 49 -6.69 -0.41 -5.48
CA ILE A 49 -5.68 -1.31 -6.10
C ILE A 49 -5.24 -0.80 -7.48
N ASP A 50 -6.05 0.03 -8.11
CA ASP A 50 -5.73 0.75 -9.34
C ASP A 50 -4.90 1.99 -8.99
N ILE A 51 -3.63 1.95 -9.34
CA ILE A 51 -2.67 2.99 -8.97
C ILE A 51 -2.93 4.30 -9.75
N ASP A 52 -3.49 4.23 -10.95
CA ASP A 52 -3.91 5.43 -11.71
C ASP A 52 -5.03 6.19 -11.00
N ARG A 53 -5.85 5.49 -10.23
CA ARG A 53 -6.88 6.09 -9.37
C ARG A 53 -6.31 6.58 -8.03
N MET A 54 -5.41 5.80 -7.43
CA MET A 54 -4.87 6.09 -6.11
C MET A 54 -3.95 7.32 -6.08
N LEU A 55 -3.03 7.43 -7.03
CA LEU A 55 -2.02 8.50 -7.04
C LEU A 55 -2.62 9.91 -7.03
N PRO A 56 -3.59 10.27 -7.89
CA PRO A 56 -4.22 11.59 -7.84
C PRO A 56 -4.89 11.89 -6.49
N ILE A 57 -5.39 10.88 -5.78
CA ILE A 57 -5.95 11.04 -4.44
C ILE A 57 -4.85 11.39 -3.44
N VAL A 58 -3.75 10.62 -3.46
CA VAL A 58 -2.61 10.83 -2.56
C VAL A 58 -2.03 12.24 -2.76
N GLU A 59 -1.80 12.64 -4.00
CA GLU A 59 -1.27 13.96 -4.36
C GLU A 59 -2.23 15.11 -3.96
N ALA A 60 -3.54 14.90 -4.12
CA ALA A 60 -4.53 15.93 -3.79
C ALA A 60 -4.73 16.14 -2.29
N ILE A 61 -4.42 15.16 -1.44
CA ILE A 61 -4.54 15.29 0.01
C ILE A 61 -3.46 16.21 0.56
N ASP A 62 -2.22 16.08 0.10
CA ASP A 62 -1.07 16.96 0.38
C ASP A 62 -0.97 17.38 1.86
N SER A 63 -0.85 16.39 2.74
CA SER A 63 -0.73 16.61 4.19
C SER A 63 0.53 15.91 4.74
N PRO A 64 1.30 16.56 5.64
CA PRO A 64 2.44 15.93 6.30
C PRO A 64 2.04 14.77 7.22
N TRP A 65 0.75 14.64 7.52
CA TRP A 65 0.18 13.57 8.36
C TRP A 65 -0.43 12.43 7.53
N PHE A 66 -0.17 12.43 6.21
CA PHE A 66 -0.71 11.46 5.29
C PHE A 66 0.37 10.82 4.43
N GLY A 67 0.15 9.55 4.06
CA GLY A 67 0.97 8.83 3.11
C GLY A 67 0.35 7.50 2.72
N VAL A 68 1.11 6.68 2.02
CA VAL A 68 0.69 5.37 1.56
C VAL A 68 1.08 4.30 2.58
N ASN A 69 0.13 3.45 2.97
CA ASN A 69 0.41 2.14 3.53
C ASN A 69 0.62 1.19 2.34
N PHE A 70 1.86 1.07 1.91
CA PHE A 70 2.26 0.30 0.75
C PHE A 70 1.99 -1.19 0.97
N ASP A 71 1.09 -1.79 0.21
CA ASP A 71 0.86 -3.23 0.19
C ASP A 71 1.41 -3.81 -1.11
N SER A 72 2.38 -4.72 -1.00
CA SER A 72 3.07 -5.27 -2.17
C SER A 72 2.25 -6.26 -2.98
N GLY A 73 1.15 -6.78 -2.44
CA GLY A 73 0.30 -7.79 -3.09
C GLY A 73 -1.05 -7.25 -3.57
N ASN A 74 -1.41 -6.02 -3.21
CA ASN A 74 -2.70 -5.42 -3.57
C ASN A 74 -2.55 -4.50 -4.78
N ILE A 75 -2.44 -5.06 -5.97
CA ILE A 75 -2.30 -4.34 -7.25
C ILE A 75 -3.38 -4.82 -8.21
N ALA A 76 -3.92 -3.91 -9.01
CA ALA A 76 -4.82 -4.23 -10.11
C ALA A 76 -4.13 -5.16 -11.12
N ARG A 77 -4.95 -5.90 -11.89
CA ARG A 77 -4.42 -6.82 -12.89
C ARG A 77 -3.49 -6.10 -13.87
N THR A 78 -2.23 -6.52 -13.87
CA THR A 78 -1.18 -5.97 -14.74
C THR A 78 -0.10 -7.03 -14.98
N SER A 79 0.59 -6.95 -16.12
CA SER A 79 1.77 -7.78 -16.41
C SER A 79 3.04 -7.32 -15.69
N ASN A 80 3.02 -6.12 -15.09
CA ASN A 80 4.18 -5.59 -14.38
C ASN A 80 3.81 -4.89 -13.07
N PRO A 81 3.42 -5.66 -12.04
CA PRO A 81 3.02 -5.09 -10.75
C PRO A 81 4.14 -4.30 -10.07
N TYR A 82 5.41 -4.67 -10.27
CA TYR A 82 6.55 -3.94 -9.70
C TYR A 82 6.68 -2.52 -10.25
N LYS A 83 6.26 -2.28 -11.50
CA LYS A 83 6.21 -0.93 -12.06
C LYS A 83 5.16 -0.09 -11.34
N GLU A 84 4.00 -0.65 -11.07
CA GLU A 84 2.95 0.05 -10.33
C GLU A 84 3.37 0.31 -8.88
N LEU A 85 3.98 -0.68 -8.21
CA LEU A 85 4.53 -0.52 -6.86
C LEU A 85 5.60 0.60 -6.79
N ALA A 86 6.46 0.69 -7.81
CA ALA A 86 7.47 1.75 -7.88
C ALA A 86 6.87 3.17 -7.88
N ARG A 87 5.65 3.34 -8.41
CA ARG A 87 4.96 4.63 -8.48
C ARG A 87 4.46 5.11 -7.11
N ILE A 88 4.05 4.18 -6.24
CA ILE A 88 3.53 4.53 -4.90
C ILE A 88 4.60 4.47 -3.81
N ALA A 89 5.74 3.83 -4.08
CA ALA A 89 6.83 3.72 -3.12
C ALA A 89 7.32 5.06 -2.55
N PRO A 90 7.44 6.17 -3.33
CA PRO A 90 7.86 7.48 -2.81
C PRO A 90 6.91 8.09 -1.76
N TYR A 91 5.65 7.69 -1.74
CA TYR A 91 4.63 8.20 -0.82
C TYR A 91 4.47 7.32 0.42
N SER A 92 5.26 6.24 0.53
CA SER A 92 5.07 5.21 1.57
C SER A 92 5.53 5.70 2.94
N ILE A 93 4.67 5.51 3.95
CA ILE A 93 4.94 5.76 5.37
C ILE A 93 4.91 4.49 6.20
N ASN A 94 4.35 3.41 5.66
CA ASN A 94 4.41 2.05 6.17
C ASN A 94 4.42 1.09 4.98
N ALA A 95 5.01 -0.11 5.12
CA ALA A 95 5.07 -1.10 4.06
C ALA A 95 4.66 -2.50 4.57
N GLN A 96 3.60 -3.05 3.97
CA GLN A 96 3.15 -4.42 4.14
C GLN A 96 3.68 -5.25 2.96
N ILE A 97 4.43 -6.29 3.29
CA ILE A 97 5.09 -7.14 2.29
C ILE A 97 4.41 -8.49 2.28
N LYS A 98 3.73 -8.78 1.17
CA LYS A 98 3.13 -10.09 0.89
C LYS A 98 4.14 -11.02 0.21
N VAL A 99 3.96 -12.31 0.41
CA VAL A 99 4.82 -13.35 -0.17
C VAL A 99 4.40 -13.73 -1.59
N GLU A 100 3.22 -13.29 -1.98
CA GLU A 100 2.65 -13.47 -3.32
C GLU A 100 2.26 -12.12 -3.91
N ILE A 101 2.32 -12.02 -5.24
CA ILE A 101 1.98 -10.82 -6.01
C ILE A 101 1.11 -11.21 -7.21
N PRO A 102 0.07 -10.45 -7.58
CA PRO A 102 -0.72 -10.73 -8.75
C PRO A 102 0.03 -10.32 -10.04
N VAL A 103 0.15 -11.25 -10.99
CA VAL A 103 0.68 -11.01 -12.33
C VAL A 103 -0.36 -11.50 -13.34
N ASP A 104 -0.86 -10.63 -14.20
CA ASP A 104 -1.90 -10.94 -15.20
C ASP A 104 -3.13 -11.69 -14.66
N GLY A 105 -3.43 -11.47 -13.38
CA GLY A 105 -4.57 -12.09 -12.67
C GLY A 105 -4.28 -13.44 -12.03
N SER A 106 -3.04 -13.94 -12.11
CA SER A 106 -2.55 -15.11 -11.38
C SER A 106 -1.71 -14.67 -10.18
N LYS A 107 -1.71 -15.44 -9.10
CA LYS A 107 -0.79 -15.22 -7.98
C LYS A 107 0.53 -15.92 -8.26
N GLU A 108 1.62 -15.17 -8.12
CA GLU A 108 2.99 -15.67 -8.24
C GLU A 108 3.78 -15.36 -6.96
N HIS A 109 4.85 -16.10 -6.70
CA HIS A 109 5.76 -15.76 -5.61
C HIS A 109 6.38 -14.38 -5.84
N ALA A 110 6.31 -13.52 -4.81
CA ALA A 110 6.86 -12.18 -4.88
C ALA A 110 8.40 -12.22 -4.87
N ASP A 111 9.02 -11.44 -5.75
CA ASP A 111 10.44 -11.12 -5.67
C ASP A 111 10.66 -10.08 -4.54
N LEU A 112 10.91 -10.60 -3.34
CA LEU A 112 11.10 -9.78 -2.14
C LEU A 112 12.29 -8.83 -2.28
N ALA A 113 13.37 -9.26 -2.94
CA ALA A 113 14.55 -8.41 -3.15
C ALA A 113 14.21 -7.22 -4.04
N ARG A 114 13.43 -7.44 -5.09
CA ARG A 114 12.95 -6.38 -5.98
C ARG A 114 12.04 -5.39 -5.24
N ILE A 115 11.11 -5.87 -4.42
CA ILE A 115 10.22 -5.01 -3.61
C ILE A 115 11.03 -4.16 -2.63
N ILE A 116 11.97 -4.76 -1.89
CA ILE A 116 12.82 -4.03 -0.95
C ILE A 116 13.68 -2.98 -1.67
N ASN A 117 14.19 -3.31 -2.86
CA ASN A 117 14.95 -2.35 -3.66
C ASN A 117 14.10 -1.18 -4.16
N LEU A 118 12.83 -1.39 -4.50
CA LEU A 118 11.90 -0.29 -4.83
C LEU A 118 11.75 0.68 -3.66
N LEU A 119 11.56 0.18 -2.46
CA LEU A 119 11.44 0.99 -1.26
C LEU A 119 12.76 1.71 -0.92
N LYS A 120 13.90 1.03 -1.05
CA LYS A 120 15.24 1.65 -0.87
C LYS A 120 15.47 2.79 -1.86
N ASN A 121 15.15 2.58 -3.13
CA ASN A 121 15.30 3.60 -4.18
C ASN A 121 14.36 4.81 -3.97
N ALA A 122 13.24 4.60 -3.31
CA ALA A 122 12.32 5.66 -2.89
C ALA A 122 12.74 6.35 -1.58
N ASN A 123 13.91 6.03 -1.01
CA ASN A 123 14.38 6.51 0.29
C ASN A 123 13.42 6.20 1.46
N TYR A 124 12.65 5.14 1.36
CA TYR A 124 11.77 4.70 2.43
C TYR A 124 12.55 4.37 3.71
N ARG A 125 12.07 4.83 4.87
CA ARG A 125 12.72 4.67 6.18
C ARG A 125 11.78 4.12 7.26
N GLY A 126 10.59 3.68 6.86
CA GLY A 126 9.59 3.11 7.77
C GLY A 126 9.80 1.62 8.07
N TYR A 127 8.81 1.02 8.71
CA TYR A 127 8.82 -0.40 9.04
C TYR A 127 8.50 -1.27 7.82
N ILE A 128 9.17 -2.41 7.72
CA ILE A 128 8.84 -3.50 6.80
C ILE A 128 8.05 -4.54 7.59
N VAL A 129 6.79 -4.67 7.29
CA VAL A 129 5.84 -5.58 7.97
C VAL A 129 5.54 -6.75 7.04
N LEU A 130 5.83 -7.98 7.47
CA LEU A 130 5.40 -9.18 6.73
C LEU A 130 3.91 -9.38 6.95
N GLU A 131 3.13 -9.39 5.87
CA GLU A 131 1.74 -9.83 5.84
C GLU A 131 1.66 -11.16 5.12
N TYR A 132 1.66 -12.26 5.90
CA TYR A 132 1.70 -13.59 5.33
C TYR A 132 0.30 -14.07 4.94
N GLU A 133 0.08 -14.26 3.66
CA GLU A 133 -1.14 -14.84 3.07
C GLU A 133 -0.82 -16.05 2.15
N GLY A 134 0.32 -16.72 2.38
CA GLY A 134 0.71 -17.89 1.60
C GLY A 134 -0.01 -19.16 2.01
N GLY A 135 0.12 -20.20 1.20
CA GLY A 135 -0.53 -21.50 1.42
C GLY A 135 0.20 -22.47 2.37
N GLU A 136 1.41 -22.11 2.85
CA GLU A 136 2.17 -22.96 3.76
C GLU A 136 1.72 -22.77 5.23
N ASP A 137 2.09 -23.72 6.11
CA ASP A 137 1.91 -23.58 7.56
C ASP A 137 2.56 -22.26 8.06
N PRO A 138 1.80 -21.29 8.58
CA PRO A 138 2.31 -19.98 8.95
C PRO A 138 3.37 -20.06 10.07
N TYR A 139 3.28 -21.03 10.97
CA TYR A 139 4.28 -21.22 12.06
C TYR A 139 5.67 -21.60 11.52
N LYS A 140 5.74 -22.20 10.33
CA LYS A 140 7.00 -22.54 9.65
C LYS A 140 7.42 -21.47 8.65
N ALA A 141 6.48 -20.96 7.88
CA ALA A 141 6.74 -20.02 6.80
C ALA A 141 7.14 -18.65 7.33
N ILE A 142 6.41 -18.07 8.30
CA ILE A 142 6.65 -16.71 8.80
C ILE A 142 8.10 -16.52 9.31
N PRO A 143 8.67 -17.38 10.16
CA PRO A 143 10.06 -17.23 10.60
C PRO A 143 11.05 -17.24 9.43
N SER A 144 10.82 -18.07 8.42
CA SER A 144 11.65 -18.16 7.22
C SER A 144 11.61 -16.86 6.40
N TYR A 145 10.40 -16.33 6.14
CA TYR A 145 10.23 -15.08 5.39
C TYR A 145 10.77 -13.88 6.16
N LEU A 146 10.59 -13.80 7.47
CA LEU A 146 11.19 -12.75 8.30
C LEU A 146 12.73 -12.79 8.23
N LYS A 147 13.33 -13.97 8.23
CA LYS A 147 14.78 -14.11 8.04
C LYS A 147 15.21 -13.62 6.65
N LYS A 148 14.48 -13.97 5.59
CA LYS A 148 14.73 -13.47 4.23
C LYS A 148 14.67 -11.94 4.18
N LEU A 149 13.61 -11.34 4.72
CA LEU A 149 13.45 -9.88 4.73
C LEU A 149 14.56 -9.17 5.49
N ARG A 150 14.94 -9.67 6.68
CA ARG A 150 16.07 -9.10 7.46
C ARG A 150 17.40 -9.11 6.71
N ASN A 151 17.64 -10.10 5.86
CA ASN A 151 18.86 -10.15 5.05
C ASN A 151 18.82 -9.19 3.85
N LEU A 152 17.66 -8.64 3.49
CA LEU A 152 17.47 -7.73 2.37
C LEU A 152 17.47 -6.25 2.80
N ILE A 153 17.20 -5.96 4.07
CA ILE A 153 17.19 -4.61 4.65
C ILE A 153 18.60 -4.17 5.03
#